data_58101f9443f4361cc578b5036905f326
#
_entry.id   58101f9443f4361cc578b5036905f326
#
_cell.length_a   1.000
_cell.length_b   1.000
_cell.length_c   1.000
_cell.angle_alpha   90.00
_cell.angle_beta   90.00
_cell.angle_gamma   90.00
#
_symmetry.space_group_name_H-M   'P 1'
#
loop_
_entity.id
_entity.type
_entity.pdbx_description
1 polymer ?
#
loop_
_entity_poly.entity_id
_entity_poly.type
_entity_poly.pdbx_seq_one_letter_code
_entity_poly.pdbx_strand_id
1 'polypeptide(L)'
;MQNAHYRLFSRLLLVPMVLLCQAFSTAAYAENPQVKLQTDMGDILLELYPEQAPVSVDNFIKHANDYHYDGLIFHRVIKGFMIQSGGHTFDLTPRESDRAPIINESVNGLSNGRGTISMARTGDPDSAKAQFFINHRNNKTLNARGSKAGYAVFGSVIKGMDVVDAIADTEVATMGMYQNVPVTAIRILTARLVNPEAWTPLAEPKTLPAFEKPIPIR
;
A
#
# COMPACT_ATOMS: atom_id res chain seq x y z
N MET A 1 42.70 -27.40 85.58
CA MET A 1 43.41 -26.51 84.70
C MET A 1 43.35 -27.12 83.30
N GLN A 2 42.32 -26.87 82.56
CA GLN A 2 42.14 -27.41 81.16
C GLN A 2 41.56 -26.33 80.29
N ASN A 3 42.36 -25.92 79.33
CA ASN A 3 41.96 -24.93 78.30
C ASN A 3 41.27 -25.64 77.15
N ALA A 4 39.99 -25.38 76.98
CA ALA A 4 39.21 -25.84 75.82
C ALA A 4 39.29 -24.84 74.68
N HIS A 5 39.90 -25.25 73.57
CA HIS A 5 39.94 -24.47 72.30
C HIS A 5 38.67 -24.75 71.51
N TYR A 6 37.81 -23.73 71.33
CA TYR A 6 36.70 -23.76 70.36
C TYR A 6 37.22 -23.34 69.02
N ARG A 7 37.26 -24.28 68.11
CA ARG A 7 37.49 -23.98 66.67
C ARG A 7 36.15 -23.60 66.01
N LEU A 8 36.04 -22.31 65.68
CA LEU A 8 34.90 -21.81 64.85
C LEU A 8 35.13 -22.20 63.38
N PHE A 9 34.32 -23.15 62.88
CA PHE A 9 34.26 -23.43 61.41
C PHE A 9 33.31 -22.43 60.76
N SER A 10 33.89 -21.42 60.10
CA SER A 10 33.17 -20.51 59.21
C SER A 10 32.81 -21.27 57.94
N ARG A 11 31.55 -21.66 57.80
CA ARG A 11 31.01 -22.19 56.53
C ARG A 11 30.66 -21.02 55.61
N LEU A 12 31.55 -20.76 54.64
CA LEU A 12 31.30 -19.82 53.57
C LEU A 12 30.25 -20.44 52.62
N LEU A 13 29.00 -19.96 52.69
CA LEU A 13 27.92 -20.30 51.74
C LEU A 13 28.18 -19.56 50.42
N LEU A 14 28.73 -20.28 49.45
CA LEU A 14 28.76 -19.83 48.04
C LEU A 14 27.34 -19.90 47.47
N VAL A 15 26.67 -18.76 47.34
CA VAL A 15 25.42 -18.63 46.60
C VAL A 15 25.79 -18.53 45.11
N PRO A 16 25.40 -19.50 44.27
CA PRO A 16 25.59 -19.34 42.83
C PRO A 16 24.65 -18.25 42.32
N MET A 17 25.22 -17.15 41.87
CA MET A 17 24.54 -16.08 41.16
C MET A 17 24.19 -16.59 39.76
N VAL A 18 22.97 -17.13 39.59
CA VAL A 18 22.42 -17.49 38.29
C VAL A 18 22.11 -16.19 37.58
N LEU A 19 22.97 -15.80 36.63
CA LEU A 19 22.68 -14.73 35.64
C LEU A 19 21.57 -15.23 34.76
N LEU A 20 20.33 -14.80 35.05
CA LEU A 20 19.19 -14.98 34.18
C LEU A 20 19.35 -14.01 33.02
N CYS A 21 19.98 -14.46 31.91
CA CYS A 21 20.04 -13.75 30.65
C CYS A 21 18.62 -13.71 30.09
N GLN A 22 17.85 -12.67 30.42
CA GLN A 22 16.57 -12.39 29.76
C GLN A 22 16.89 -11.94 28.31
N ALA A 23 16.77 -12.87 27.39
CA ALA A 23 16.73 -12.55 26.00
C ALA A 23 15.46 -11.68 25.75
N PHE A 24 15.64 -10.37 25.76
CA PHE A 24 14.64 -9.47 25.21
C PHE A 24 14.53 -9.78 23.72
N SER A 25 13.57 -10.63 23.35
CA SER A 25 13.15 -10.79 21.98
C SER A 25 12.52 -9.46 21.59
N THR A 26 13.31 -8.56 21.01
CA THR A 26 12.76 -7.40 20.28
C THR A 26 11.95 -8.01 19.15
N ALA A 27 10.62 -8.02 19.28
CA ALA A 27 9.76 -8.25 18.14
C ALA A 27 10.16 -7.19 17.10
N ALA A 28 10.90 -7.60 16.08
CA ALA A 28 11.14 -6.76 14.92
C ALA A 28 9.75 -6.48 14.34
N TYR A 29 9.30 -5.24 14.45
CA TYR A 29 8.13 -4.79 13.69
C TYR A 29 8.48 -5.06 12.24
N ALA A 30 7.72 -5.95 11.59
CA ALA A 30 7.90 -6.20 10.18
C ALA A 30 7.69 -4.86 9.45
N GLU A 31 8.73 -4.41 8.74
CA GLU A 31 8.66 -3.20 7.95
C GLU A 31 7.62 -3.38 6.84
N ASN A 32 6.80 -2.38 6.61
CA ASN A 32 5.83 -2.41 5.52
C ASN A 32 6.54 -2.43 4.15
N PRO A 33 5.99 -3.12 3.14
CA PRO A 33 6.52 -3.09 1.80
C PRO A 33 6.53 -1.67 1.24
N GLN A 34 7.61 -1.30 0.55
CA GLN A 34 7.77 0.00 -0.06
C GLN A 34 7.96 -0.14 -1.58
N VAL A 35 7.22 0.65 -2.35
CA VAL A 35 7.35 0.70 -3.81
C VAL A 35 7.77 2.09 -4.24
N LYS A 36 8.84 2.17 -5.03
CA LYS A 36 9.28 3.41 -5.66
C LYS A 36 8.70 3.52 -7.06
N LEU A 37 7.96 4.59 -7.32
CA LEU A 37 7.58 5.05 -8.65
C LEU A 37 8.59 6.11 -9.10
N GLN A 38 9.39 5.80 -10.09
CA GLN A 38 10.23 6.78 -10.78
C GLN A 38 9.42 7.40 -11.91
N THR A 39 9.25 8.72 -11.92
CA THR A 39 8.44 9.41 -12.93
C THR A 39 9.26 10.44 -13.69
N ASP A 40 8.73 10.97 -14.80
CA ASP A 40 9.35 12.08 -15.54
C ASP A 40 9.52 13.35 -14.67
N MET A 41 8.78 13.47 -13.55
CA MET A 41 8.80 14.64 -12.66
C MET A 41 9.51 14.39 -11.32
N GLY A 42 10.06 13.19 -11.10
CA GLY A 42 10.75 12.80 -9.87
C GLY A 42 10.23 11.49 -9.27
N ASP A 43 10.80 11.11 -8.13
CA ASP A 43 10.50 9.87 -7.45
C ASP A 43 9.38 10.03 -6.43
N ILE A 44 8.45 9.08 -6.41
CA ILE A 44 7.41 8.94 -5.38
C ILE A 44 7.66 7.62 -4.66
N LEU A 45 7.88 7.66 -3.35
CA LEU A 45 8.03 6.47 -2.51
C LEU A 45 6.73 6.21 -1.77
N LEU A 46 6.19 5.02 -1.98
CA LEU A 46 4.98 4.52 -1.36
C LEU A 46 5.32 3.54 -0.25
N GLU A 47 4.64 3.62 0.88
CA GLU A 47 4.55 2.56 1.87
C GLU A 47 3.18 1.89 1.75
N LEU A 48 3.15 0.55 1.73
CA LEU A 48 1.94 -0.22 1.52
C LEU A 48 1.51 -0.92 2.81
N TYR A 49 0.21 -1.14 3.00
CA TYR A 49 -0.39 -1.62 4.24
C TYR A 49 -0.98 -3.03 4.10
N PRO A 50 -0.15 -4.09 4.09
CA PRO A 50 -0.61 -5.46 3.85
C PRO A 50 -1.52 -6.01 4.95
N GLU A 51 -1.45 -5.49 6.17
CA GLU A 51 -2.37 -5.89 7.25
C GLU A 51 -3.79 -5.39 7.02
N GLN A 52 -3.96 -4.16 6.48
CA GLN A 52 -5.25 -3.53 6.25
C GLN A 52 -5.82 -3.84 4.86
N ALA A 53 -4.98 -4.06 3.86
CA ALA A 53 -5.39 -4.27 2.47
C ALA A 53 -4.53 -5.35 1.79
N PRO A 54 -4.53 -6.60 2.30
CA PRO A 54 -3.63 -7.66 1.82
C PRO A 54 -3.80 -7.97 0.34
N VAL A 55 -5.02 -7.98 -0.18
CA VAL A 55 -5.29 -8.31 -1.59
C VAL A 55 -4.88 -7.17 -2.51
N SER A 56 -5.18 -5.92 -2.14
CA SER A 56 -4.80 -4.73 -2.91
C SER A 56 -3.29 -4.55 -2.95
N VAL A 57 -2.58 -4.76 -1.84
CA VAL A 57 -1.12 -4.69 -1.76
C VAL A 57 -0.47 -5.77 -2.61
N ASP A 58 -0.90 -7.04 -2.47
CA ASP A 58 -0.39 -8.16 -3.25
C ASP A 58 -0.59 -7.94 -4.75
N ASN A 59 -1.80 -7.49 -5.13
CA ASN A 59 -2.14 -7.15 -6.51
C ASN A 59 -1.22 -6.04 -7.07
N PHE A 60 -1.03 -4.95 -6.32
CA PHE A 60 -0.20 -3.82 -6.76
C PHE A 60 1.27 -4.22 -6.92
N ILE A 61 1.84 -4.96 -5.96
CA ILE A 61 3.23 -5.42 -6.02
C ILE A 61 3.43 -6.41 -7.17
N LYS A 62 2.49 -7.34 -7.40
CA LYS A 62 2.54 -8.27 -8.54
C LYS A 62 2.57 -7.52 -9.88
N HIS A 63 1.75 -6.48 -10.06
CA HIS A 63 1.79 -5.64 -11.26
C HIS A 63 3.11 -4.88 -11.39
N ALA A 64 3.69 -4.39 -10.28
CA ALA A 64 4.99 -3.72 -10.30
C ALA A 64 6.11 -4.68 -10.69
N ASN A 65 6.10 -5.91 -10.15
CA ASN A 65 7.08 -6.95 -10.46
C ASN A 65 6.96 -7.48 -11.90
N ASP A 66 5.75 -7.47 -12.47
CA ASP A 66 5.49 -7.81 -13.88
C ASP A 66 5.77 -6.64 -14.84
N TYR A 67 6.34 -5.54 -14.35
CA TYR A 67 6.64 -4.33 -15.12
C TYR A 67 5.40 -3.68 -15.78
N HIS A 68 4.20 -3.98 -15.28
CA HIS A 68 2.95 -3.48 -15.85
C HIS A 68 2.90 -1.95 -15.88
N TYR A 69 3.43 -1.29 -14.85
CA TYR A 69 3.37 0.17 -14.72
C TYR A 69 4.41 0.91 -15.55
N ASP A 70 5.43 0.23 -16.04
CA ASP A 70 6.53 0.85 -16.77
C ASP A 70 6.05 1.46 -18.10
N GLY A 71 6.31 2.74 -18.29
CA GLY A 71 5.90 3.51 -19.45
C GLY A 71 4.44 3.98 -19.44
N LEU A 72 3.63 3.62 -18.44
CA LEU A 72 2.27 4.13 -18.32
C LEU A 72 2.26 5.58 -17.82
N ILE A 73 1.22 6.31 -18.22
CA ILE A 73 1.08 7.74 -17.87
C ILE A 73 0.08 7.96 -16.74
N PHE A 74 0.19 9.12 -16.09
CA PHE A 74 -0.91 9.68 -15.33
C PHE A 74 -1.95 10.21 -16.30
N HIS A 75 -2.89 9.34 -16.68
CA HIS A 75 -3.88 9.61 -17.74
C HIS A 75 -5.07 10.46 -17.27
N ARG A 76 -5.21 10.69 -15.97
CA ARG A 76 -6.24 11.55 -15.40
C ARG A 76 -5.71 12.28 -14.17
N VAL A 77 -5.66 13.59 -14.24
CA VAL A 77 -5.13 14.47 -13.20
C VAL A 77 -6.16 15.55 -12.89
N ILE A 78 -6.58 15.64 -11.63
CA ILE A 78 -7.52 16.68 -11.18
C ILE A 78 -6.92 17.36 -9.96
N LYS A 79 -6.45 18.59 -10.14
CA LYS A 79 -5.93 19.43 -9.05
C LYS A 79 -6.94 19.55 -7.91
N GLY A 80 -6.50 19.41 -6.68
CA GLY A 80 -7.39 19.41 -5.52
C GLY A 80 -8.29 18.18 -5.41
N PHE A 81 -7.99 17.09 -6.12
CA PHE A 81 -8.70 15.82 -6.00
C PHE A 81 -7.72 14.63 -5.99
N MET A 82 -7.22 14.19 -7.16
CA MET A 82 -6.33 13.02 -7.24
C MET A 82 -5.53 13.03 -8.56
N ILE A 83 -4.48 12.20 -8.62
CA ILE A 83 -3.77 11.82 -9.83
C ILE A 83 -3.92 10.32 -10.05
N GLN A 84 -4.31 9.87 -11.25
CA GLN A 84 -4.63 8.47 -11.56
C GLN A 84 -3.74 7.92 -12.68
N SER A 85 -3.27 6.70 -12.49
CA SER A 85 -2.40 5.97 -13.44
C SER A 85 -2.73 4.47 -13.45
N GLY A 86 -1.90 3.68 -14.15
CA GLY A 86 -1.94 2.22 -14.16
C GLY A 86 -2.79 1.60 -15.28
N GLY A 87 -3.25 2.37 -16.27
CA GLY A 87 -4.15 1.84 -17.31
C GLY A 87 -3.90 2.31 -18.74
N HIS A 88 -3.03 3.28 -18.99
CA HIS A 88 -2.88 3.86 -20.34
C HIS A 88 -1.43 4.18 -20.67
N THR A 89 -1.05 3.92 -21.92
CA THR A 89 0.21 4.34 -22.50
C THR A 89 0.19 5.82 -22.90
N PHE A 90 1.32 6.36 -23.36
CA PHE A 90 1.47 7.78 -23.69
C PHE A 90 0.53 8.26 -24.83
N ASP A 91 0.07 7.37 -25.69
CA ASP A 91 -0.88 7.62 -26.77
C ASP A 91 -2.34 7.32 -26.37
N LEU A 92 -2.60 7.15 -25.07
CA LEU A 92 -3.89 6.81 -24.47
C LEU A 92 -4.44 5.44 -24.86
N THR A 93 -3.62 4.56 -25.45
CA THR A 93 -4.00 3.17 -25.67
C THR A 93 -4.14 2.46 -24.30
N PRO A 94 -5.29 1.81 -24.02
CA PRO A 94 -5.45 1.04 -22.80
C PRO A 94 -4.43 -0.10 -22.68
N ARG A 95 -3.77 -0.22 -21.53
CA ARG A 95 -3.02 -1.41 -21.15
C ARG A 95 -3.85 -2.21 -20.17
N GLU A 96 -4.49 -3.25 -20.68
CA GLU A 96 -5.27 -4.14 -19.86
C GLU A 96 -4.36 -5.04 -18.99
N SER A 97 -4.88 -5.40 -17.82
CA SER A 97 -4.23 -6.40 -16.96
C SER A 97 -4.80 -7.78 -17.26
N ASP A 98 -3.93 -8.76 -17.43
CA ASP A 98 -4.30 -10.18 -17.58
C ASP A 98 -4.77 -10.81 -16.26
N ARG A 99 -4.56 -10.11 -15.12
CA ARG A 99 -4.99 -10.58 -13.80
C ARG A 99 -6.49 -10.35 -13.62
N ALA A 100 -7.13 -11.27 -12.90
CA ALA A 100 -8.52 -11.13 -12.51
C ALA A 100 -8.75 -9.88 -11.64
N PRO A 101 -9.96 -9.30 -11.68
CA PRO A 101 -10.33 -8.26 -10.73
C PRO A 101 -10.23 -8.76 -9.28
N ILE A 102 -9.96 -7.84 -8.36
CA ILE A 102 -9.82 -8.12 -6.94
C ILE A 102 -11.02 -7.62 -6.15
N ILE A 103 -11.27 -8.24 -5.01
CA ILE A 103 -12.29 -7.80 -4.06
C ILE A 103 -12.01 -6.40 -3.51
N ASN A 104 -13.06 -5.69 -3.14
CA ASN A 104 -12.98 -4.36 -2.57
C ASN A 104 -12.68 -4.40 -1.07
N GLU A 105 -11.54 -3.83 -0.68
CA GLU A 105 -11.11 -3.76 0.73
C GLU A 105 -11.36 -2.38 1.37
N SER A 106 -12.31 -1.58 0.85
CA SER A 106 -12.52 -0.20 1.31
C SER A 106 -13.10 -0.06 2.73
N VAL A 107 -13.51 -1.16 3.35
CA VAL A 107 -13.98 -1.20 4.76
C VAL A 107 -12.86 -1.51 5.76
N ASN A 108 -11.62 -1.33 5.37
CA ASN A 108 -10.42 -1.67 6.14
C ASN A 108 -10.02 -0.62 7.21
N GLY A 109 -10.85 0.36 7.48
CA GLY A 109 -10.59 1.42 8.47
C GLY A 109 -9.73 2.58 7.96
N LEU A 110 -9.17 2.48 6.75
CA LEU A 110 -8.36 3.55 6.14
C LEU A 110 -9.24 4.58 5.42
N SER A 111 -8.79 5.83 5.42
CA SER A 111 -9.48 6.93 4.75
C SER A 111 -8.73 7.40 3.52
N ASN A 112 -9.43 7.84 2.48
CA ASN A 112 -8.88 8.51 1.31
C ASN A 112 -8.38 9.93 1.68
N GLY A 113 -7.36 9.97 2.54
CA GLY A 113 -6.67 11.19 2.95
C GLY A 113 -5.64 11.65 1.92
N ARG A 114 -5.18 12.91 2.04
CA ARG A 114 -4.09 13.42 1.20
C ARG A 114 -2.86 12.51 1.31
N GLY A 115 -2.29 12.16 0.18
CA GLY A 115 -1.11 11.29 0.06
C GLY A 115 -1.43 9.80 0.09
N THR A 116 -2.65 9.36 0.39
CA THR A 116 -2.97 7.92 0.31
C THR A 116 -3.11 7.46 -1.13
N ILE A 117 -2.72 6.19 -1.38
CA ILE A 117 -2.92 5.50 -2.65
C ILE A 117 -4.10 4.52 -2.53
N SER A 118 -4.96 4.51 -3.56
CA SER A 118 -6.19 3.71 -3.58
C SER A 118 -6.39 3.04 -4.92
N MET A 119 -7.08 1.87 -4.92
CA MET A 119 -7.44 1.17 -6.14
C MET A 119 -8.54 1.90 -6.89
N ALA A 120 -8.31 2.19 -8.18
CA ALA A 120 -9.35 2.65 -9.08
C ALA A 120 -10.22 1.46 -9.53
N ARG A 121 -11.51 1.73 -9.79
CA ARG A 121 -12.51 0.72 -10.16
C ARG A 121 -13.64 1.32 -10.99
N THR A 122 -14.44 0.48 -11.60
CA THR A 122 -15.68 0.86 -12.27
C THR A 122 -16.84 1.05 -11.26
N GLY A 123 -18.07 1.03 -11.70
CA GLY A 123 -19.25 1.02 -10.84
C GLY A 123 -19.37 -0.23 -9.97
N ASP A 124 -18.83 -1.36 -10.42
CA ASP A 124 -18.77 -2.60 -9.64
C ASP A 124 -17.66 -2.47 -8.57
N PRO A 125 -17.98 -2.69 -7.27
CA PRO A 125 -16.99 -2.62 -6.21
C PRO A 125 -15.78 -3.54 -6.42
N ASP A 126 -15.99 -4.74 -6.93
CA ASP A 126 -14.98 -5.79 -7.09
C ASP A 126 -14.36 -5.82 -8.49
N SER A 127 -14.29 -4.67 -9.16
CA SER A 127 -13.75 -4.54 -10.53
C SER A 127 -12.34 -3.98 -10.61
N ALA A 128 -11.68 -3.71 -9.48
CA ALA A 128 -10.34 -3.17 -9.48
C ALA A 128 -9.33 -4.19 -10.06
N LYS A 129 -8.42 -3.72 -10.93
CA LYS A 129 -7.33 -4.52 -11.50
C LYS A 129 -5.98 -3.85 -11.23
N ALA A 130 -5.46 -3.10 -12.21
CA ALA A 130 -4.13 -2.47 -12.13
C ALA A 130 -4.19 -0.97 -11.80
N GLN A 131 -5.27 -0.27 -12.18
CA GLN A 131 -5.34 1.18 -12.04
C GLN A 131 -5.42 1.61 -10.58
N PHE A 132 -4.72 2.69 -10.25
CA PHE A 132 -4.68 3.29 -8.93
C PHE A 132 -4.73 4.82 -9.03
N PHE A 133 -5.00 5.47 -7.91
CA PHE A 133 -4.85 6.92 -7.80
C PHE A 133 -4.21 7.33 -6.47
N ILE A 134 -3.51 8.47 -6.49
CA ILE A 134 -2.96 9.09 -5.28
C ILE A 134 -3.84 10.31 -4.96
N ASN A 135 -4.33 10.37 -3.73
CA ASN A 135 -5.17 11.44 -3.25
C ASN A 135 -4.37 12.75 -3.07
N HIS A 136 -4.71 13.80 -3.82
CA HIS A 136 -4.08 15.11 -3.71
C HIS A 136 -4.64 15.93 -2.54
N ARG A 137 -5.80 15.58 -2.01
CA ARG A 137 -6.43 16.14 -0.79
C ARG A 137 -7.15 15.07 0.01
N ASN A 138 -7.81 15.48 1.11
CA ASN A 138 -8.70 14.61 1.88
C ASN A 138 -10.03 14.40 1.14
N ASN A 139 -10.23 13.23 0.55
CA ASN A 139 -11.38 12.87 -0.28
C ASN A 139 -12.36 11.97 0.49
N LYS A 140 -12.92 12.46 1.60
CA LYS A 140 -13.84 11.69 2.47
C LYS A 140 -15.06 11.10 1.74
N THR A 141 -15.45 11.65 0.60
CA THR A 141 -16.55 11.14 -0.23
C THR A 141 -16.21 9.82 -0.92
N LEU A 142 -14.93 9.46 -1.03
CA LEU A 142 -14.43 8.21 -1.59
C LEU A 142 -14.38 7.07 -0.57
N ASN A 143 -14.58 7.36 0.72
CA ASN A 143 -14.61 6.33 1.76
C ASN A 143 -15.89 5.50 1.70
N ALA A 144 -15.79 4.25 2.17
CA ALA A 144 -16.97 3.42 2.40
C ALA A 144 -17.93 4.08 3.40
N ARG A 145 -19.24 3.94 3.19
CA ARG A 145 -20.28 4.48 4.08
C ARG A 145 -21.48 3.52 4.14
N GLY A 146 -21.73 2.95 5.31
CA GLY A 146 -22.78 1.95 5.49
C GLY A 146 -22.57 0.77 4.53
N SER A 147 -23.57 0.46 3.71
CA SER A 147 -23.51 -0.59 2.69
C SER A 147 -22.83 -0.15 1.37
N LYS A 148 -22.48 1.14 1.23
CA LYS A 148 -21.83 1.65 0.01
C LYS A 148 -20.31 1.43 0.09
N ALA A 149 -19.79 0.59 -0.80
CA ALA A 149 -18.34 0.42 -0.96
C ALA A 149 -17.66 1.72 -1.39
N GLY A 150 -16.51 2.01 -0.79
CA GLY A 150 -15.61 3.10 -1.16
C GLY A 150 -14.56 2.67 -2.18
N TYR A 151 -13.45 3.41 -2.17
CA TYR A 151 -12.21 3.08 -2.86
C TYR A 151 -11.21 2.57 -1.83
N ALA A 152 -10.66 1.39 -2.05
CA ALA A 152 -9.77 0.72 -1.11
C ALA A 152 -8.41 1.43 -1.04
N VAL A 153 -8.16 2.10 0.09
CA VAL A 153 -6.82 2.61 0.43
C VAL A 153 -5.93 1.43 0.80
N PHE A 154 -4.73 1.36 0.24
CA PHE A 154 -3.79 0.27 0.49
C PHE A 154 -2.37 0.72 0.81
N GLY A 155 -2.13 2.04 0.92
CA GLY A 155 -0.83 2.61 1.27
C GLY A 155 -0.84 4.14 1.27
N SER A 156 0.34 4.72 1.42
CA SER A 156 0.52 6.17 1.34
C SER A 156 1.90 6.56 0.78
N VAL A 157 1.99 7.79 0.29
CA VAL A 157 3.25 8.44 -0.09
C VAL A 157 4.00 8.82 1.17
N ILE A 158 5.21 8.28 1.36
CA ILE A 158 6.11 8.62 2.46
C ILE A 158 7.23 9.57 2.03
N LYS A 159 7.47 9.68 0.69
CA LYS A 159 8.40 10.66 0.11
C LYS A 159 7.95 11.01 -1.32
N GLY A 160 8.10 12.28 -1.72
CA GLY A 160 7.74 12.73 -3.06
C GLY A 160 6.30 13.28 -3.15
N MET A 161 5.71 13.77 -2.04
CA MET A 161 4.42 14.48 -2.10
C MET A 161 4.51 15.79 -2.89
N ASP A 162 5.67 16.42 -2.94
CA ASP A 162 5.98 17.57 -3.80
C ASP A 162 5.93 17.21 -5.28
N VAL A 163 6.36 15.99 -5.66
CA VAL A 163 6.22 15.46 -7.03
C VAL A 163 4.74 15.23 -7.35
N VAL A 164 3.96 14.66 -6.42
CA VAL A 164 2.50 14.51 -6.58
C VAL A 164 1.82 15.86 -6.79
N ASP A 165 2.23 16.89 -6.05
CA ASP A 165 1.70 18.25 -6.19
C ASP A 165 2.08 18.86 -7.55
N ALA A 166 3.32 18.69 -7.99
CA ALA A 166 3.79 19.16 -9.29
C ALA A 166 3.02 18.47 -10.44
N ILE A 167 2.76 17.16 -10.35
CA ILE A 167 1.92 16.44 -11.31
C ILE A 167 0.49 16.99 -11.29
N ALA A 168 -0.08 17.23 -10.10
CA ALA A 168 -1.45 17.74 -9.95
C ALA A 168 -1.61 19.18 -10.47
N ASP A 169 -0.52 19.93 -10.57
CA ASP A 169 -0.49 21.32 -11.05
C ASP A 169 -0.24 21.44 -12.55
N THR A 170 -0.05 20.34 -13.28
CA THR A 170 0.15 20.38 -14.73
C THR A 170 -1.10 20.81 -15.47
N GLU A 171 -0.88 21.42 -16.65
CA GLU A 171 -1.96 21.72 -17.55
C GLU A 171 -2.63 20.44 -18.06
N VAL A 172 -3.95 20.40 -18.07
CA VAL A 172 -4.76 19.27 -18.52
C VAL A 172 -5.74 19.68 -19.62
N ALA A 173 -6.06 18.73 -20.50
CA ALA A 173 -7.01 18.91 -21.59
C ALA A 173 -7.94 17.70 -21.71
N THR A 174 -8.98 17.86 -22.57
CA THR A 174 -9.76 16.72 -23.07
C THR A 174 -9.09 16.19 -24.32
N MET A 175 -8.75 14.89 -24.31
CA MET A 175 -8.14 14.20 -25.45
C MET A 175 -9.05 13.04 -25.88
N GLY A 176 -9.76 13.21 -27.00
CA GLY A 176 -10.76 12.23 -27.43
C GLY A 176 -11.87 12.06 -26.39
N MET A 177 -12.04 10.84 -25.87
CA MET A 177 -13.01 10.53 -24.81
C MET A 177 -12.49 10.77 -23.39
N TYR A 178 -11.20 11.03 -23.24
CA TYR A 178 -10.54 11.16 -21.94
C TYR A 178 -10.50 12.64 -21.50
N GLN A 179 -10.95 12.88 -20.27
CA GLN A 179 -10.96 14.21 -19.66
C GLN A 179 -9.84 14.35 -18.64
N ASN A 180 -9.33 15.57 -18.47
CA ASN A 180 -8.29 15.89 -17.48
C ASN A 180 -6.98 15.10 -17.72
N VAL A 181 -6.60 14.93 -18.97
CA VAL A 181 -5.34 14.31 -19.38
C VAL A 181 -4.25 15.40 -19.38
N PRO A 182 -3.09 15.19 -18.75
CA PRO A 182 -1.96 16.12 -18.86
C PRO A 182 -1.60 16.39 -20.33
N VAL A 183 -1.49 17.66 -20.70
CA VAL A 183 -1.13 18.09 -22.06
C VAL A 183 0.24 17.53 -22.47
N THR A 184 1.19 17.53 -21.53
CA THR A 184 2.44 16.81 -21.67
C THR A 184 2.33 15.51 -20.89
N ALA A 185 2.48 14.38 -21.57
CA ALA A 185 2.38 13.06 -20.93
C ALA A 185 3.43 12.92 -19.82
N ILE A 186 2.98 12.50 -18.64
CA ILE A 186 3.84 12.24 -17.47
C ILE A 186 3.85 10.75 -17.23
N ARG A 187 5.01 10.11 -17.45
CA ARG A 187 5.17 8.66 -17.37
C ARG A 187 5.62 8.21 -16.00
N ILE A 188 5.20 7.01 -15.63
CA ILE A 188 5.91 6.18 -14.68
C ILE A 188 7.02 5.47 -15.47
N LEU A 189 8.27 5.87 -15.27
CA LEU A 189 9.42 5.27 -15.93
C LEU A 189 9.64 3.84 -15.40
N THR A 190 9.58 3.68 -14.09
CA THR A 190 9.62 2.37 -13.42
C THR A 190 8.80 2.36 -12.13
N ALA A 191 8.28 1.17 -11.78
CA ALA A 191 7.67 0.89 -10.47
C ALA A 191 8.38 -0.33 -9.87
N ARG A 192 9.06 -0.18 -8.72
CA ARG A 192 9.87 -1.27 -8.13
C ARG A 192 9.67 -1.36 -6.63
N LEU A 193 9.49 -2.58 -6.15
CA LEU A 193 9.57 -2.92 -4.73
C LEU A 193 11.01 -2.71 -4.27
N VAL A 194 11.22 -1.89 -3.21
CA VAL A 194 12.57 -1.50 -2.75
C VAL A 194 13.05 -2.27 -1.53
N ASN A 195 12.13 -2.94 -0.81
CA ASN A 195 12.42 -3.82 0.32
C ASN A 195 11.66 -5.14 0.18
N PRO A 196 12.09 -6.03 -0.77
CA PRO A 196 11.36 -7.25 -1.11
C PRO A 196 11.17 -8.22 0.06
N GLU A 197 12.04 -8.17 1.06
CA GLU A 197 11.96 -8.97 2.29
C GLU A 197 10.75 -8.59 3.17
N ALA A 198 10.20 -7.41 2.99
CA ALA A 198 9.03 -6.93 3.73
C ALA A 198 7.69 -7.43 3.14
N TRP A 199 7.74 -8.21 2.04
CA TRP A 199 6.53 -8.70 1.39
C TRP A 199 6.60 -10.20 1.10
N THR A 200 5.56 -10.90 1.49
CA THR A 200 5.33 -12.30 1.12
C THR A 200 4.09 -12.37 0.24
N PRO A 201 4.20 -12.90 -0.99
CA PRO A 201 3.05 -13.06 -1.88
C PRO A 201 1.93 -13.87 -1.23
N LEU A 202 0.69 -13.49 -1.45
CA LEU A 202 -0.44 -14.34 -1.12
C LEU A 202 -0.37 -15.63 -1.96
N ALA A 203 -0.39 -16.79 -1.32
CA ALA A 203 -0.23 -18.10 -1.97
C ALA A 203 -1.35 -18.40 -2.98
N GLU A 204 -2.55 -17.93 -2.70
CA GLU A 204 -3.73 -17.97 -3.58
C GLU A 204 -4.52 -16.69 -3.34
N PRO A 205 -5.22 -16.13 -4.35
CA PRO A 205 -6.18 -15.07 -4.10
C PRO A 205 -7.21 -15.63 -3.12
N LYS A 206 -7.24 -15.10 -1.89
CA LYS A 206 -8.34 -15.41 -0.97
C LYS A 206 -9.62 -15.01 -1.69
N THR A 207 -10.35 -16.00 -2.22
CA THR A 207 -11.73 -15.81 -2.58
C THR A 207 -12.48 -15.61 -1.25
N LEU A 208 -12.50 -14.36 -0.78
CA LEU A 208 -13.48 -14.00 0.25
C LEU A 208 -14.87 -14.25 -0.39
N PRO A 209 -15.83 -14.76 0.39
CA PRO A 209 -17.16 -14.97 -0.14
C PRO A 209 -17.62 -13.67 -0.80
N ALA A 210 -17.94 -13.75 -2.09
CA ALA A 210 -18.51 -12.64 -2.84
C ALA A 210 -19.60 -12.01 -1.98
N PHE A 211 -19.64 -10.69 -1.89
CA PHE A 211 -20.76 -9.97 -1.30
C PHE A 211 -22.03 -10.58 -1.90
N GLU A 212 -22.83 -11.29 -1.09
CA GLU A 212 -24.08 -11.87 -1.59
C GLU A 212 -24.89 -10.73 -2.18
N LYS A 213 -25.00 -10.73 -3.52
CA LYS A 213 -25.87 -9.77 -4.20
C LYS A 213 -27.26 -9.98 -3.63
N PRO A 214 -27.98 -8.92 -3.19
CA PRO A 214 -29.35 -9.07 -2.74
C PRO A 214 -30.13 -9.81 -3.81
N ILE A 215 -30.78 -10.92 -3.44
CA ILE A 215 -31.65 -11.67 -4.32
C ILE A 215 -32.74 -10.71 -4.80
N PRO A 216 -32.93 -10.49 -6.12
CA PRO A 216 -33.97 -9.61 -6.60
C PRO A 216 -35.32 -10.19 -6.13
N ILE A 217 -36.03 -9.43 -5.30
CA ILE A 217 -37.38 -9.74 -4.89
C ILE A 217 -38.24 -9.64 -6.15
N ARG A 218 -38.85 -10.73 -6.57
CA ARG A 218 -39.83 -10.77 -7.66
C ARG A 218 -41.15 -10.16 -7.22
#